data_0d361df07060443a0f6915b308495ca4
#
_entry.id   0d361df07060443a0f6915b308495ca4
#
_cell.length_a   1.000
_cell.length_b   1.000
_cell.length_c   1.000
_cell.angle_alpha   90.00
_cell.angle_beta   90.00
_cell.angle_gamma   90.00
#
_symmetry.space_group_name_H-M   'P 1'
#
loop_
_entity.id
_entity.type
_entity.pdbx_description
1 polymer ?
#
loop_
_entity_poly.entity_id
_entity_poly.type
_entity_poly.pdbx_seq_one_letter_code
_entity_poly.pdbx_strand_id
1 'polypeptide(L)'
;MALLDEANTSAYGNPEITTVDLSVGTRPGILVSGHDLRDLEMLLEQTVNTGIDVYTHSEMLPAHYYPAFKKYEHFKGNYGNAWWKQKEEFEAFNGPILMTTNCIVPPKDSYKNRIYTTGAVRYPGCPHIDGVIGETKDFSLLIEQAKHCAPPTELEQGTIVGGFAHAQVLALADQIVDAVKSGAIKKFVVMAGCDGRAKSRSYYSDFAQALPKDTVILTAGCAKYKYNKLNLGDINGIPRVLDAGQCNDSYSLAVIALKLSLIHISEPTRQEAI
;
A
#
# COMPACT_ATOMS: atom_id res chain seq x y z
N MET A 1 -7.35 0.96 -15.85
CA MET A 1 -6.23 1.28 -14.94
C MET A 1 -5.61 2.64 -15.26
N ALA A 2 -5.25 2.96 -16.51
CA ALA A 2 -4.71 4.29 -16.87
C ALA A 2 -5.61 5.46 -16.44
N LEU A 3 -6.93 5.37 -16.65
CA LEU A 3 -7.87 6.41 -16.22
C LEU A 3 -7.89 6.59 -14.70
N LEU A 4 -7.74 5.52 -13.93
CA LEU A 4 -7.70 5.61 -12.47
C LEU A 4 -6.37 6.20 -11.99
N ASP A 5 -5.28 5.85 -12.63
CA ASP A 5 -3.96 6.45 -12.38
C ASP A 5 -4.01 7.97 -12.63
N GLU A 6 -4.55 8.38 -13.78
CA GLU A 6 -4.76 9.79 -14.13
C GLU A 6 -5.63 10.52 -13.09
N ALA A 7 -6.75 9.91 -12.68
CA ALA A 7 -7.64 10.49 -11.67
C ALA A 7 -6.94 10.67 -10.32
N ASN A 8 -6.23 9.65 -9.85
CA ASN A 8 -5.54 9.70 -8.57
C ASN A 8 -4.37 10.69 -8.60
N THR A 9 -3.55 10.67 -9.65
CA THR A 9 -2.37 11.55 -9.74
C THR A 9 -2.74 13.01 -9.97
N SER A 10 -3.83 13.27 -10.69
CA SER A 10 -4.38 14.63 -10.87
C SER A 10 -4.94 15.20 -9.56
N ALA A 11 -5.57 14.37 -8.73
CA ALA A 11 -6.17 14.80 -7.47
C ALA A 11 -5.15 14.90 -6.33
N TYR A 12 -4.24 13.92 -6.21
CA TYR A 12 -3.39 13.74 -5.03
C TYR A 12 -1.89 13.93 -5.29
N GLY A 13 -1.50 14.18 -6.54
CA GLY A 13 -0.10 14.27 -6.98
C GLY A 13 0.48 12.89 -7.33
N ASN A 14 1.64 12.89 -7.97
CA ASN A 14 2.34 11.64 -8.25
C ASN A 14 2.88 11.02 -6.96
N PRO A 15 2.73 9.70 -6.76
CA PRO A 15 3.39 9.00 -5.66
C PRO A 15 4.89 9.27 -5.64
N GLU A 16 5.42 9.51 -4.45
CA GLU A 16 6.84 9.78 -4.24
C GLU A 16 7.43 8.84 -3.19
N ILE A 17 8.75 8.64 -3.22
CA ILE A 17 9.43 7.77 -2.26
C ILE A 17 9.11 8.22 -0.84
N THR A 18 8.53 7.30 -0.08
CA THR A 18 8.01 7.58 1.26
C THR A 18 8.38 6.44 2.21
N THR A 19 8.91 6.82 3.36
CA THR A 19 9.08 5.91 4.50
C THR A 19 7.80 5.93 5.32
N VAL A 20 7.18 4.77 5.51
CA VAL A 20 5.94 4.59 6.25
C VAL A 20 6.22 3.86 7.55
N ASP A 21 5.75 4.41 8.67
CA ASP A 21 5.88 3.82 9.99
C ASP A 21 4.94 2.61 10.17
N LEU A 22 5.38 1.60 10.89
CA LEU A 22 4.62 0.39 11.24
C LEU A 22 4.23 0.36 12.71
N SER A 23 4.76 1.26 13.53
CA SER A 23 4.42 1.39 14.93
C SER A 23 3.08 2.09 15.15
N VAL A 24 2.56 2.02 16.36
CA VAL A 24 1.32 2.69 16.74
C VAL A 24 1.55 3.82 17.74
N GLY A 25 0.69 4.82 17.70
CA GLY A 25 0.67 5.91 18.67
C GLY A 25 -0.10 5.55 19.94
N THR A 26 -0.22 6.53 20.84
CA THR A 26 -0.91 6.39 22.12
C THR A 26 -2.36 6.88 22.10
N ARG A 27 -2.82 7.40 20.98
CA ARG A 27 -4.19 7.90 20.79
C ARG A 27 -5.10 6.82 20.24
N PRO A 28 -6.44 6.91 20.48
CA PRO A 28 -7.39 6.08 19.75
C PRO A 28 -7.20 6.19 18.24
N GLY A 29 -7.49 5.13 17.51
CA GLY A 29 -7.26 5.08 16.07
C GLY A 29 -8.46 4.63 15.26
N ILE A 30 -8.48 5.03 14.00
CA ILE A 30 -9.35 4.50 12.95
C ILE A 30 -8.47 3.80 11.92
N LEU A 31 -8.85 2.57 11.55
CA LEU A 31 -8.18 1.78 10.52
C LEU A 31 -8.93 1.88 9.20
N VAL A 32 -8.23 2.22 8.13
CA VAL A 32 -8.85 2.31 6.80
C VAL A 32 -8.25 1.24 5.89
N SER A 33 -9.12 0.40 5.33
CA SER A 33 -8.74 -0.68 4.42
C SER A 33 -9.55 -0.61 3.12
N GLY A 34 -8.96 -1.09 2.03
CA GLY A 34 -9.53 -1.02 0.68
C GLY A 34 -8.71 -0.12 -0.22
N HIS A 35 -9.35 0.58 -1.18
CA HIS A 35 -8.64 1.25 -2.26
C HIS A 35 -9.06 2.72 -2.45
N ASP A 36 -10.19 3.16 -1.90
CA ASP A 36 -10.77 4.46 -2.24
C ASP A 36 -10.06 5.60 -1.50
N LEU A 37 -9.26 6.37 -2.26
CA LEU A 37 -8.50 7.51 -1.73
C LEU A 37 -9.40 8.69 -1.38
N ARG A 38 -10.55 8.84 -2.07
CA ARG A 38 -11.49 9.91 -1.77
C ARG A 38 -12.18 9.72 -0.43
N ASP A 39 -12.56 8.48 -0.11
CA ASP A 39 -13.10 8.15 1.20
C ASP A 39 -12.09 8.39 2.32
N LEU A 40 -10.83 8.04 2.07
CA LEU A 40 -9.74 8.34 3.01
C LEU A 40 -9.55 9.84 3.20
N GLU A 41 -9.55 10.63 2.12
CA GLU A 41 -9.42 12.08 2.18
C GLU A 41 -10.52 12.70 3.06
N MET A 42 -11.78 12.37 2.77
CA MET A 42 -12.93 12.87 3.54
C MET A 42 -12.85 12.49 5.02
N LEU A 43 -12.39 11.28 5.33
CA LEU A 43 -12.18 10.85 6.72
C LEU A 43 -11.05 11.66 7.37
N LEU A 44 -9.92 11.84 6.70
CA LEU A 44 -8.80 12.62 7.22
C LEU A 44 -9.20 14.07 7.50
N GLU A 45 -9.99 14.68 6.62
CA GLU A 45 -10.53 16.04 6.85
C GLU A 45 -11.41 16.11 8.11
N GLN A 46 -12.28 15.13 8.32
CA GLN A 46 -13.22 15.10 9.45
C GLN A 46 -12.55 14.70 10.78
N THR A 47 -11.38 14.10 10.74
CA THR A 47 -10.63 13.70 11.93
C THR A 47 -9.58 14.71 12.39
N VAL A 48 -9.40 15.82 11.66
CA VAL A 48 -8.52 16.93 12.08
C VAL A 48 -8.92 17.45 13.46
N ASN A 49 -7.94 17.59 14.36
CA ASN A 49 -8.13 18.09 15.74
C ASN A 49 -9.08 17.28 16.64
N THR A 50 -9.43 16.04 16.26
CA THR A 50 -10.29 15.17 17.07
C THR A 50 -9.54 14.39 18.14
N GLY A 51 -8.22 14.34 18.09
CA GLY A 51 -7.39 13.52 18.98
C GLY A 51 -7.33 12.03 18.54
N ILE A 52 -7.81 11.72 17.35
CA ILE A 52 -7.83 10.37 16.76
C ILE A 52 -6.73 10.26 15.72
N ASP A 53 -5.98 9.16 15.72
CA ASP A 53 -5.02 8.81 14.68
C ASP A 53 -5.67 7.94 13.61
N VAL A 54 -5.25 8.12 12.35
CA VAL A 54 -5.73 7.31 11.23
C VAL A 54 -4.57 6.43 10.71
N TYR A 55 -4.87 5.16 10.52
CA TYR A 55 -3.93 4.14 10.03
C TYR A 55 -4.46 3.50 8.77
N THR A 56 -3.54 3.09 7.91
CA THR A 56 -3.88 2.29 6.73
C THR A 56 -3.69 0.81 7.00
N HIS A 57 -4.40 -0.01 6.22
CA HIS A 57 -4.26 -1.46 6.20
C HIS A 57 -4.32 -1.96 4.75
N SER A 58 -3.48 -2.96 4.43
CA SER A 58 -3.54 -3.67 3.15
C SER A 58 -3.37 -2.73 1.94
N GLU A 59 -4.34 -2.69 1.03
CA GLU A 59 -4.27 -1.88 -0.20
C GLU A 59 -4.38 -0.36 0.04
N MET A 60 -4.65 0.09 1.26
CA MET A 60 -4.63 1.52 1.58
C MET A 60 -3.22 2.04 1.92
N LEU A 61 -2.24 1.17 2.18
CA LEU A 61 -0.84 1.57 2.43
C LEU A 61 -0.31 2.60 1.42
N PRO A 62 -0.52 2.44 0.09
CA PRO A 62 -0.01 3.40 -0.88
C PRO A 62 -0.55 4.82 -0.77
N ALA A 63 -1.61 5.06 -0.02
CA ALA A 63 -2.08 6.42 0.24
C ALA A 63 -1.01 7.32 0.85
N HIS A 64 -0.10 6.75 1.67
CA HIS A 64 1.02 7.47 2.25
C HIS A 64 2.01 8.02 1.21
N TYR A 65 2.03 7.46 0.01
CA TYR A 65 2.95 7.86 -1.06
C TYR A 65 2.51 9.14 -1.78
N TYR A 66 1.24 9.50 -1.68
CA TYR A 66 0.68 10.68 -2.35
C TYR A 66 0.96 11.97 -1.57
N PRO A 67 1.51 13.01 -2.22
CA PRO A 67 1.83 14.29 -1.55
C PRO A 67 0.65 14.92 -0.82
N ALA A 68 -0.56 14.84 -1.39
CA ALA A 68 -1.74 15.48 -0.84
C ALA A 68 -2.12 15.01 0.58
N PHE A 69 -1.75 13.79 0.95
CA PHE A 69 -2.06 13.24 2.27
C PHE A 69 -0.99 13.56 3.34
N LYS A 70 0.20 13.99 2.95
CA LYS A 70 1.31 14.27 3.88
C LYS A 70 1.06 15.48 4.80
N LYS A 71 0.08 16.30 4.49
CA LYS A 71 -0.33 17.45 5.33
C LYS A 71 -1.05 17.03 6.63
N TYR A 72 -1.52 15.80 6.73
CA TYR A 72 -2.30 15.34 7.89
C TYR A 72 -1.39 14.68 8.94
N GLU A 73 -1.06 15.40 10.00
CA GLU A 73 -0.17 14.91 11.08
C GLU A 73 -0.70 13.67 11.83
N HIS A 74 -2.02 13.51 11.86
CA HIS A 74 -2.69 12.35 12.48
C HIS A 74 -2.83 11.15 11.55
N PHE A 75 -2.38 11.25 10.31
CA PHE A 75 -2.22 10.13 9.38
C PHE A 75 -0.88 9.43 9.67
N LYS A 76 -0.91 8.37 10.50
CA LYS A 76 0.28 7.89 11.21
C LYS A 76 1.13 6.89 10.40
N GLY A 77 0.54 5.80 9.95
CA GLY A 77 1.29 4.76 9.32
C GLY A 77 0.43 3.58 8.88
N ASN A 78 1.07 2.47 8.57
CA ASN A 78 0.38 1.26 8.14
C ASN A 78 0.34 0.23 9.27
N TYR A 79 -0.84 -0.27 9.57
CA TYR A 79 -1.08 -1.28 10.59
C TYR A 79 -1.24 -2.66 9.98
N GLY A 80 -0.37 -3.56 10.33
CA GLY A 80 -0.44 -4.96 9.92
C GLY A 80 -0.07 -5.21 8.45
N ASN A 81 -0.76 -6.16 7.84
CA ASN A 81 -0.41 -6.76 6.57
C ASN A 81 -1.55 -6.64 5.54
N ALA A 82 -1.75 -7.70 4.76
CA ALA A 82 -2.75 -7.75 3.73
C ALA A 82 -4.06 -8.40 4.21
N TRP A 83 -5.08 -8.42 3.33
CA TRP A 83 -6.43 -8.89 3.60
C TRP A 83 -6.53 -10.25 4.30
N TRP A 84 -5.58 -11.16 4.07
CA TRP A 84 -5.59 -12.50 4.69
C TRP A 84 -5.28 -12.50 6.19
N LYS A 85 -4.82 -11.38 6.73
CA LYS A 85 -4.53 -11.18 8.16
C LYS A 85 -5.62 -10.41 8.91
N GLN A 86 -6.68 -9.98 8.24
CA GLN A 86 -7.74 -9.15 8.83
C GLN A 86 -8.28 -9.72 10.16
N LYS A 87 -8.44 -11.05 10.26
CA LYS A 87 -9.06 -11.65 11.46
C LYS A 87 -8.27 -11.44 12.74
N GLU A 88 -6.96 -11.44 12.66
CA GLU A 88 -6.08 -11.21 13.80
C GLU A 88 -5.83 -9.71 14.00
N GLU A 89 -5.56 -9.00 12.93
CA GLU A 89 -5.15 -7.61 12.96
C GLU A 89 -6.31 -6.67 13.30
N PHE A 90 -7.51 -6.91 12.77
CA PHE A 90 -8.70 -6.12 13.10
C PHE A 90 -9.17 -6.32 14.55
N GLU A 91 -8.95 -7.50 15.10
CA GLU A 91 -9.22 -7.76 16.51
C GLU A 91 -8.28 -6.96 17.41
N ALA A 92 -6.99 -6.94 17.08
CA ALA A 92 -5.94 -6.26 17.85
C ALA A 92 -5.95 -4.73 17.68
N PHE A 93 -6.60 -4.19 16.65
CA PHE A 93 -6.60 -2.75 16.39
C PHE A 93 -7.36 -1.96 17.46
N ASN A 94 -8.32 -2.55 18.14
CA ASN A 94 -9.19 -1.96 19.16
C ASN A 94 -10.18 -0.88 18.69
N GLY A 95 -9.81 -0.06 17.70
CA GLY A 95 -10.64 1.01 17.15
C GLY A 95 -11.58 0.57 16.01
N PRO A 96 -12.39 1.49 15.48
CA PRO A 96 -13.23 1.26 14.30
C PRO A 96 -12.40 1.01 13.04
N ILE A 97 -13.00 0.26 12.10
CA ILE A 97 -12.40 -0.13 10.83
C ILE A 97 -13.34 0.33 9.71
N LEU A 98 -12.82 1.14 8.78
CA LEU A 98 -13.53 1.56 7.57
C LEU A 98 -13.09 0.71 6.38
N MET A 99 -14.03 -0.04 5.81
CA MET A 99 -13.85 -0.78 4.57
C MET A 99 -14.39 0.04 3.40
N THR A 100 -13.51 0.54 2.54
CA THR A 100 -13.86 1.46 1.44
C THR A 100 -14.23 0.74 0.15
N THR A 101 -13.70 -0.46 -0.05
CA THR A 101 -13.94 -1.29 -1.24
C THR A 101 -14.00 -2.77 -0.85
N ASN A 102 -13.87 -3.67 -1.84
CA ASN A 102 -13.74 -5.12 -1.67
C ASN A 102 -12.59 -5.53 -0.71
N CYS A 103 -12.27 -6.80 -0.68
CA CYS A 103 -11.27 -7.42 0.22
C CYS A 103 -11.72 -7.58 1.67
N ILE A 104 -13.00 -7.44 1.98
CA ILE A 104 -13.54 -7.77 3.31
C ILE A 104 -13.55 -9.28 3.51
N VAL A 105 -12.92 -9.75 4.57
CA VAL A 105 -12.98 -11.13 5.04
C VAL A 105 -14.12 -11.23 6.05
N PRO A 106 -14.92 -12.32 6.06
CA PRO A 106 -15.97 -12.50 7.05
C PRO A 106 -15.47 -12.19 8.47
N PRO A 107 -15.98 -11.12 9.10
CA PRO A 107 -15.47 -10.68 10.41
C PRO A 107 -15.87 -11.64 11.53
N LYS A 108 -15.07 -11.65 12.59
CA LYS A 108 -15.45 -12.32 13.85
C LYS A 108 -16.46 -11.46 14.60
N ASP A 109 -17.33 -12.11 15.39
CA ASP A 109 -18.30 -11.41 16.21
C ASP A 109 -17.66 -10.47 17.24
N SER A 110 -16.43 -10.76 17.68
CA SER A 110 -15.67 -9.96 18.64
C SER A 110 -15.36 -8.52 18.20
N TYR A 111 -15.30 -8.25 16.90
CA TYR A 111 -15.02 -6.92 16.36
C TYR A 111 -15.97 -6.47 15.25
N LYS A 112 -16.96 -7.27 14.87
CA LYS A 112 -17.91 -6.96 13.80
C LYS A 112 -18.64 -5.63 14.02
N ASN A 113 -18.94 -5.30 15.26
CA ASN A 113 -19.58 -4.04 15.66
C ASN A 113 -18.69 -2.79 15.49
N ARG A 114 -17.41 -2.97 15.14
CA ARG A 114 -16.46 -1.89 14.85
C ARG A 114 -16.17 -1.75 13.36
N ILE A 115 -16.75 -2.62 12.49
CA ILE A 115 -16.59 -2.53 11.06
C ILE A 115 -17.67 -1.66 10.46
N TYR A 116 -17.25 -0.67 9.72
CA TYR A 116 -18.05 0.18 8.87
C TYR A 116 -17.71 -0.07 7.42
N THR A 117 -18.72 -0.07 6.56
CA THR A 117 -18.55 -0.21 5.12
C THR A 117 -19.00 1.05 4.42
N THR A 118 -18.48 1.35 3.24
CA THR A 118 -18.90 2.48 2.42
C THR A 118 -18.78 2.14 0.92
N GLY A 119 -19.35 2.97 0.06
CA GLY A 119 -19.31 2.76 -1.38
C GLY A 119 -20.01 1.47 -1.81
N ALA A 120 -19.30 0.67 -2.62
CA ALA A 120 -19.87 -0.57 -3.18
C ALA A 120 -19.75 -1.78 -2.23
N VAL A 121 -18.94 -1.71 -1.17
CA VAL A 121 -18.78 -2.82 -0.25
C VAL A 121 -19.85 -2.80 0.84
N ARG A 122 -20.46 -3.94 1.08
CA ARG A 122 -21.43 -4.16 2.18
C ARG A 122 -21.17 -5.51 2.82
N TYR A 123 -21.45 -5.59 4.11
CA TYR A 123 -21.43 -6.86 4.83
C TYR A 123 -22.61 -6.95 5.80
N PRO A 124 -23.35 -8.07 5.86
CA PRO A 124 -24.51 -8.21 6.72
C PRO A 124 -24.17 -7.97 8.19
N GLY A 125 -24.91 -7.03 8.82
CA GLY A 125 -24.73 -6.68 10.22
C GLY A 125 -23.57 -5.73 10.53
N CYS A 126 -22.90 -5.19 9.50
CA CYS A 126 -21.99 -4.06 9.64
C CYS A 126 -22.68 -2.76 9.22
N PRO A 127 -22.55 -1.66 9.97
CA PRO A 127 -23.04 -0.35 9.56
C PRO A 127 -22.48 0.04 8.19
N HIS A 128 -23.32 0.67 7.38
CA HIS A 128 -22.92 1.22 6.09
C HIS A 128 -23.04 2.74 6.09
N ILE A 129 -21.99 3.40 5.64
CA ILE A 129 -21.95 4.84 5.46
C ILE A 129 -22.33 5.11 4.01
N ASP A 130 -23.55 5.56 3.82
CA ASP A 130 -24.06 5.94 2.50
C ASP A 130 -23.44 7.28 2.07
N GLY A 131 -23.44 7.52 0.76
CA GLY A 131 -23.00 8.78 0.19
C GLY A 131 -23.47 8.91 -1.25
N VAL A 132 -23.65 10.14 -1.68
CA VAL A 132 -23.97 10.49 -3.06
C VAL A 132 -22.66 10.83 -3.78
N ILE A 133 -22.55 10.43 -5.05
CA ILE A 133 -21.36 10.74 -5.85
C ILE A 133 -21.20 12.27 -5.94
N GLY A 134 -20.02 12.76 -5.58
CA GLY A 134 -19.68 14.19 -5.57
C GLY A 134 -19.99 14.92 -4.27
N GLU A 135 -20.65 14.28 -3.30
CA GLU A 135 -20.91 14.84 -1.98
C GLU A 135 -19.95 14.29 -0.93
N THR A 136 -19.82 15.01 0.19
CA THR A 136 -19.05 14.58 1.34
C THR A 136 -19.85 13.56 2.16
N LYS A 137 -19.25 12.39 2.41
CA LYS A 137 -19.82 11.38 3.31
C LYS A 137 -19.67 11.82 4.77
N ASP A 138 -20.60 11.42 5.62
CA ASP A 138 -20.57 11.68 7.05
C ASP A 138 -19.94 10.48 7.80
N PHE A 139 -18.76 10.68 8.35
CA PHE A 139 -18.05 9.67 9.16
C PHE A 139 -18.23 9.88 10.67
N SER A 140 -19.16 10.72 11.11
CA SER A 140 -19.34 11.07 12.52
C SER A 140 -19.56 9.86 13.44
N LEU A 141 -20.34 8.87 13.01
CA LEU A 141 -20.59 7.64 13.79
C LEU A 141 -19.29 6.87 14.07
N LEU A 142 -18.46 6.72 13.06
CA LEU A 142 -17.16 6.05 13.15
C LEU A 142 -16.22 6.84 14.07
N ILE A 143 -16.19 8.17 13.94
CA ILE A 143 -15.34 9.07 14.72
C ILE A 143 -15.78 9.04 16.19
N GLU A 144 -17.07 9.11 16.47
CA GLU A 144 -17.60 9.02 17.84
C GLU A 144 -17.26 7.68 18.51
N GLN A 145 -17.39 6.58 17.79
CA GLN A 145 -16.98 5.29 18.33
C GLN A 145 -15.48 5.26 18.65
N ALA A 146 -14.64 5.82 17.78
CA ALA A 146 -13.18 5.86 17.99
C ALA A 146 -12.78 6.56 19.29
N LYS A 147 -13.47 7.66 19.66
CA LYS A 147 -13.19 8.42 20.89
C LYS A 147 -13.31 7.58 22.18
N HIS A 148 -14.08 6.51 22.12
CA HIS A 148 -14.31 5.61 23.27
C HIS A 148 -13.50 4.32 23.21
N CYS A 149 -12.64 4.17 22.21
CA CYS A 149 -11.80 2.99 22.04
C CYS A 149 -10.43 3.18 22.69
N ALA A 150 -9.81 2.07 23.08
CA ALA A 150 -8.39 2.05 23.45
C ALA A 150 -7.51 2.30 22.22
N PRO A 151 -6.27 2.78 22.40
CA PRO A 151 -5.30 2.83 21.34
C PRO A 151 -5.08 1.44 20.69
N PRO A 152 -4.64 1.39 19.43
CA PRO A 152 -4.29 0.12 18.79
C PRO A 152 -3.23 -0.65 19.56
N THR A 153 -3.34 -1.97 19.61
CA THR A 153 -2.27 -2.83 20.12
C THR A 153 -1.15 -2.90 19.09
N GLU A 154 0.08 -2.60 19.51
CA GLU A 154 1.23 -2.68 18.60
C GLU A 154 1.46 -4.13 18.15
N LEU A 155 1.55 -4.33 16.82
CA LEU A 155 1.85 -5.63 16.22
C LEU A 155 3.32 -5.75 15.84
N GLU A 156 3.92 -4.66 15.43
CA GLU A 156 5.27 -4.60 14.90
C GLU A 156 5.82 -3.17 14.99
N GLN A 157 7.12 -3.05 14.84
CA GLN A 157 7.83 -1.77 14.80
C GLN A 157 8.69 -1.69 13.54
N GLY A 158 9.18 -0.50 13.25
CA GLY A 158 10.03 -0.24 12.09
C GLY A 158 9.30 0.49 10.98
N THR A 159 9.90 0.46 9.81
CA THR A 159 9.42 1.21 8.66
C THR A 159 9.51 0.39 7.38
N ILE A 160 8.69 0.75 6.41
CA ILE A 160 8.78 0.27 5.02
C ILE A 160 8.91 1.46 4.08
N VAL A 161 9.51 1.21 2.91
CA VAL A 161 9.69 2.23 1.87
C VAL A 161 8.88 1.84 0.64
N GLY A 162 8.13 2.79 0.10
CA GLY A 162 7.37 2.62 -1.13
C GLY A 162 7.24 3.93 -1.91
N GLY A 163 6.31 3.98 -2.88
CA GLY A 163 6.10 5.16 -3.71
C GLY A 163 6.86 5.12 -5.04
N PHE A 164 7.22 3.94 -5.51
CA PHE A 164 7.92 3.73 -6.77
C PHE A 164 6.94 3.51 -7.95
N ALA A 165 5.93 4.40 -8.08
CA ALA A 165 5.09 4.45 -9.27
C ALA A 165 5.89 4.90 -10.49
N HIS A 166 5.31 4.80 -11.68
CA HIS A 166 6.04 5.04 -12.94
C HIS A 166 6.71 6.41 -12.99
N ALA A 167 6.05 7.49 -12.54
CA ALA A 167 6.63 8.83 -12.55
C ALA A 167 7.92 8.90 -11.70
N GLN A 168 7.91 8.29 -10.51
CA GLN A 168 9.06 8.25 -9.61
C GLN A 168 10.19 7.38 -10.16
N VAL A 169 9.87 6.20 -10.72
CA VAL A 169 10.89 5.31 -11.31
C VAL A 169 11.52 5.95 -12.55
N LEU A 170 10.73 6.66 -13.36
CA LEU A 170 11.26 7.38 -14.52
C LEU A 170 12.14 8.58 -14.12
N ALA A 171 11.86 9.22 -12.99
CA ALA A 171 12.74 10.25 -12.43
C ALA A 171 14.10 9.69 -11.98
N LEU A 172 14.16 8.38 -11.65
CA LEU A 172 15.40 7.67 -11.33
C LEU A 172 16.02 6.96 -12.54
N ALA A 173 15.52 7.22 -13.76
CA ALA A 173 15.90 6.45 -14.95
C ALA A 173 17.41 6.45 -15.20
N ASP A 174 18.09 7.58 -15.09
CA ASP A 174 19.53 7.67 -15.32
C ASP A 174 20.32 6.79 -14.33
N GLN A 175 19.96 6.82 -13.06
CA GLN A 175 20.60 5.97 -12.03
C GLN A 175 20.37 4.49 -12.29
N ILE A 176 19.15 4.13 -12.71
CA ILE A 176 18.79 2.75 -13.05
C ILE A 176 19.57 2.29 -14.30
N VAL A 177 19.67 3.13 -15.32
CA VAL A 177 20.43 2.85 -16.54
C VAL A 177 21.90 2.64 -16.21
N ASP A 178 22.50 3.51 -15.41
CA ASP A 178 23.91 3.39 -15.01
C ASP A 178 24.15 2.12 -14.19
N ALA A 179 23.23 1.77 -13.29
CA ALA A 179 23.30 0.52 -12.52
C ALA A 179 23.19 -0.73 -13.43
N VAL A 180 22.34 -0.66 -14.48
CA VAL A 180 22.23 -1.74 -15.47
C VAL A 180 23.49 -1.83 -16.34
N LYS A 181 24.01 -0.70 -16.86
CA LYS A 181 25.22 -0.65 -17.70
C LYS A 181 26.47 -1.12 -16.95
N SER A 182 26.59 -0.78 -15.68
CA SER A 182 27.68 -1.25 -14.82
C SER A 182 27.56 -2.72 -14.41
N GLY A 183 26.44 -3.37 -14.70
CA GLY A 183 26.14 -4.73 -14.26
C GLY A 183 25.76 -4.87 -12.78
N ALA A 184 25.55 -3.75 -12.08
CA ALA A 184 25.08 -3.77 -10.69
C ALA A 184 23.64 -4.27 -10.60
N ILE A 185 22.79 -3.92 -11.56
CA ILE A 185 21.46 -4.51 -11.76
C ILE A 185 21.47 -5.37 -13.01
N LYS A 186 21.17 -6.66 -12.87
CA LYS A 186 21.12 -7.61 -13.99
C LYS A 186 19.71 -8.02 -14.36
N LYS A 187 18.77 -7.98 -13.41
CA LYS A 187 17.40 -8.45 -13.64
C LYS A 187 16.38 -7.62 -12.89
N PHE A 188 15.21 -7.46 -13.52
CA PHE A 188 13.98 -7.00 -12.90
C PHE A 188 12.99 -8.16 -12.89
N VAL A 189 12.36 -8.39 -11.74
CA VAL A 189 11.34 -9.42 -11.57
C VAL A 189 10.06 -8.75 -11.11
N VAL A 190 8.97 -8.97 -11.84
CA VAL A 190 7.65 -8.48 -11.43
C VAL A 190 7.01 -9.52 -10.51
N MET A 191 6.75 -9.14 -9.26
CA MET A 191 6.04 -9.94 -8.27
C MET A 191 4.88 -9.08 -7.76
N ALA A 192 3.67 -9.34 -8.24
CA ALA A 192 2.51 -8.49 -7.95
C ALA A 192 1.22 -9.33 -7.80
N GLY A 193 0.15 -8.70 -7.31
CA GLY A 193 -1.18 -9.29 -7.22
C GLY A 193 -1.69 -9.50 -5.80
N CYS A 194 -2.67 -10.38 -5.64
CA CYS A 194 -3.45 -10.57 -4.41
C CYS A 194 -3.10 -11.85 -3.63
N ASP A 195 -2.08 -12.60 -4.03
CA ASP A 195 -1.79 -13.92 -3.45
C ASP A 195 -1.26 -13.85 -2.01
N GLY A 196 -1.70 -14.80 -1.20
CA GLY A 196 -1.19 -14.87 0.17
C GLY A 196 -2.00 -15.68 1.17
N ARG A 197 -3.18 -16.14 0.82
CA ARG A 197 -4.11 -16.80 1.75
C ARG A 197 -3.60 -18.12 2.33
N ALA A 198 -2.99 -18.97 1.53
CA ALA A 198 -2.57 -20.29 1.99
C ALA A 198 -1.32 -20.19 2.88
N LYS A 199 -1.37 -20.78 4.08
CA LYS A 199 -0.23 -20.81 5.03
C LYS A 199 1.01 -21.47 4.43
N SER A 200 0.82 -22.46 3.55
CA SER A 200 1.90 -23.15 2.82
C SER A 200 2.51 -22.31 1.68
N ARG A 201 1.99 -21.13 1.41
CA ARG A 201 2.50 -20.25 0.35
C ARG A 201 3.56 -19.28 0.89
N SER A 202 4.68 -19.82 1.33
CA SER A 202 5.92 -19.05 1.54
C SER A 202 6.64 -18.74 0.22
N TYR A 203 6.16 -19.28 -0.90
CA TYR A 203 6.84 -19.22 -2.19
C TYR A 203 7.37 -17.83 -2.55
N TYR A 204 6.58 -16.78 -2.40
CA TYR A 204 7.03 -15.44 -2.72
C TYR A 204 8.08 -14.91 -1.74
N SER A 205 7.97 -15.24 -0.46
CA SER A 205 8.98 -14.86 0.55
C SER A 205 10.29 -15.60 0.31
N ASP A 206 10.21 -16.92 0.07
CA ASP A 206 11.35 -17.78 -0.19
C ASP A 206 12.03 -17.39 -1.51
N PHE A 207 11.23 -17.13 -2.54
CA PHE A 207 11.73 -16.68 -3.84
C PHE A 207 12.44 -15.33 -3.73
N ALA A 208 11.85 -14.33 -3.05
CA ALA A 208 12.46 -13.03 -2.86
C ALA A 208 13.81 -13.11 -2.13
N GLN A 209 13.91 -13.99 -1.12
CA GLN A 209 15.15 -14.22 -0.39
C GLN A 209 16.21 -14.95 -1.23
N ALA A 210 15.76 -15.85 -2.11
CA ALA A 210 16.65 -16.63 -2.98
C ALA A 210 17.13 -15.86 -4.22
N LEU A 211 16.51 -14.73 -4.54
CA LEU A 211 16.93 -13.91 -5.69
C LEU A 211 18.37 -13.40 -5.51
N PRO A 212 19.17 -13.44 -6.59
CA PRO A 212 20.49 -12.83 -6.60
C PRO A 212 20.47 -11.36 -6.14
N LYS A 213 21.55 -10.90 -5.52
CA LYS A 213 21.63 -9.53 -4.98
C LYS A 213 21.60 -8.43 -6.04
N ASP A 214 21.84 -8.78 -7.29
CA ASP A 214 21.76 -7.91 -8.48
C ASP A 214 20.37 -7.89 -9.15
N THR A 215 19.35 -8.34 -8.42
CA THR A 215 17.96 -8.40 -8.91
C THR A 215 17.06 -7.44 -8.14
N VAL A 216 16.26 -6.67 -8.89
CA VAL A 216 15.25 -5.74 -8.37
C VAL A 216 13.86 -6.34 -8.53
N ILE A 217 13.02 -6.24 -7.51
CA ILE A 217 11.62 -6.67 -7.50
C ILE A 217 10.74 -5.46 -7.75
N LEU A 218 9.92 -5.50 -8.81
CA LEU A 218 8.85 -4.55 -9.06
C LEU A 218 7.54 -5.13 -8.54
N THR A 219 6.82 -4.39 -7.70
CA THR A 219 5.61 -4.89 -7.07
C THR A 219 4.46 -3.89 -7.04
N ALA A 220 3.24 -4.42 -6.98
CA ALA A 220 1.99 -3.71 -6.68
C ALA A 220 0.99 -4.70 -6.08
N GLY A 221 0.08 -4.21 -5.23
CA GLY A 221 -0.94 -5.06 -4.63
C GLY A 221 -0.49 -5.79 -3.37
N CYS A 222 -1.37 -6.63 -2.83
CA CYS A 222 -1.17 -7.31 -1.55
C CYS A 222 0.02 -8.27 -1.51
N ALA A 223 0.49 -8.79 -2.65
CA ALA A 223 1.63 -9.70 -2.70
C ALA A 223 2.89 -9.11 -2.07
N LYS A 224 3.05 -7.78 -2.12
CA LYS A 224 4.17 -7.05 -1.48
C LYS A 224 4.40 -7.43 -0.02
N TYR A 225 3.36 -7.69 0.75
CA TYR A 225 3.44 -8.03 2.17
C TYR A 225 4.14 -9.36 2.47
N LYS A 226 4.46 -10.15 1.44
CA LYS A 226 5.29 -11.33 1.57
C LYS A 226 6.79 -11.01 1.63
N TYR A 227 7.21 -9.83 1.19
CA TYR A 227 8.63 -9.49 1.08
C TYR A 227 8.99 -8.01 1.33
N ASN A 228 8.04 -7.09 1.41
CA ASN A 228 8.34 -5.66 1.62
C ASN A 228 8.92 -5.34 3.01
N LYS A 229 8.78 -6.26 3.96
CA LYS A 229 9.37 -6.18 5.31
C LYS A 229 10.66 -7.00 5.46
N LEU A 230 11.09 -7.70 4.40
CA LEU A 230 12.37 -8.41 4.39
C LEU A 230 13.51 -7.42 4.17
N ASN A 231 14.60 -7.59 4.91
CA ASN A 231 15.83 -6.82 4.67
C ASN A 231 16.57 -7.37 3.44
N LEU A 232 16.12 -6.97 2.25
CA LEU A 232 16.74 -7.36 0.98
C LEU A 232 17.88 -6.43 0.55
N GLY A 233 18.04 -5.27 1.21
CA GLY A 233 19.06 -4.27 0.90
C GLY A 233 18.73 -3.42 -0.33
N ASP A 234 19.77 -2.76 -0.82
CA ASP A 234 19.71 -1.86 -1.99
C ASP A 234 20.84 -2.16 -2.99
N ILE A 235 20.75 -1.55 -4.16
CA ILE A 235 21.79 -1.56 -5.19
C ILE A 235 22.09 -0.10 -5.53
N ASN A 236 23.24 0.40 -5.09
CA ASN A 236 23.66 1.81 -5.28
C ASN A 236 22.62 2.83 -4.78
N GLY A 237 21.97 2.53 -3.64
CA GLY A 237 20.92 3.37 -3.06
C GLY A 237 19.51 3.14 -3.64
N ILE A 238 19.35 2.26 -4.62
CA ILE A 238 18.06 1.85 -5.15
C ILE A 238 17.57 0.64 -4.36
N PRO A 239 16.44 0.71 -3.62
CA PRO A 239 15.92 -0.44 -2.90
C PRO A 239 15.65 -1.61 -3.85
N ARG A 240 15.90 -2.83 -3.38
CA ARG A 240 15.63 -4.02 -4.18
C ARG A 240 14.14 -4.36 -4.31
N VAL A 241 13.27 -3.71 -3.55
CA VAL A 241 11.81 -3.81 -3.69
C VAL A 241 11.28 -2.43 -4.04
N LEU A 242 10.73 -2.29 -5.25
CA LEU A 242 10.11 -1.07 -5.73
C LEU A 242 8.60 -1.25 -5.75
N ASP A 243 7.95 -0.73 -4.72
CA ASP A 243 6.50 -0.80 -4.57
C ASP A 243 5.83 0.35 -5.30
N ALA A 244 5.13 0.04 -6.39
CA ALA A 244 4.42 1.00 -7.22
C ALA A 244 3.07 1.44 -6.62
N GLY A 245 2.48 0.66 -5.69
CA GLY A 245 1.21 1.04 -5.08
C GLY A 245 0.18 -0.07 -4.94
N GLN A 246 -1.10 0.26 -5.11
CA GLN A 246 -2.24 -0.65 -5.04
C GLN A 246 -2.24 -1.65 -6.20
N CYS A 247 -3.11 -2.64 -6.16
CA CYS A 247 -3.22 -3.63 -7.24
C CYS A 247 -3.59 -3.00 -8.60
N ASN A 248 -4.33 -1.89 -8.61
CA ASN A 248 -4.63 -1.10 -9.80
C ASN A 248 -3.40 -0.37 -10.36
N ASP A 249 -2.36 -0.11 -9.54
CA ASP A 249 -1.08 0.47 -9.96
C ASP A 249 -0.18 -0.54 -10.71
N SER A 250 -0.69 -1.74 -11.01
CA SER A 250 -0.13 -2.62 -12.04
C SER A 250 0.01 -1.91 -13.40
N TYR A 251 -0.74 -0.82 -13.62
CA TYR A 251 -0.51 0.09 -14.74
C TYR A 251 0.91 0.69 -14.71
N SER A 252 1.34 1.20 -13.55
CA SER A 252 2.70 1.70 -13.35
C SER A 252 3.75 0.62 -13.66
N LEU A 253 3.52 -0.62 -13.22
CA LEU A 253 4.45 -1.72 -13.53
C LEU A 253 4.58 -1.96 -15.04
N ALA A 254 3.46 -1.90 -15.77
CA ALA A 254 3.47 -2.03 -17.24
C ALA A 254 4.24 -0.88 -17.91
N VAL A 255 4.02 0.37 -17.48
CA VAL A 255 4.73 1.54 -18.00
C VAL A 255 6.24 1.44 -17.73
N ILE A 256 6.62 1.07 -16.50
CA ILE A 256 8.02 0.88 -16.10
C ILE A 256 8.67 -0.22 -16.97
N ALA A 257 8.02 -1.38 -17.10
CA ALA A 257 8.53 -2.50 -17.88
C ALA A 257 8.74 -2.14 -19.36
N LEU A 258 7.77 -1.44 -19.97
CA LEU A 258 7.88 -0.96 -21.34
C LEU A 258 9.06 0.01 -21.51
N LYS A 259 9.24 0.96 -20.59
CA LYS A 259 10.35 1.92 -20.66
C LYS A 259 11.71 1.25 -20.45
N LEU A 260 11.81 0.36 -19.46
CA LEU A 260 13.05 -0.39 -19.22
C LEU A 260 13.40 -1.33 -20.38
N SER A 261 12.40 -1.92 -21.06
CA SER A 261 12.65 -2.77 -22.24
C SER A 261 13.24 -1.97 -23.41
N LEU A 262 12.84 -0.71 -23.60
CA LEU A 262 13.39 0.15 -24.64
C LEU A 262 14.87 0.48 -24.41
N ILE A 263 15.33 0.52 -23.16
CA ILE A 263 16.74 0.71 -22.83
C ILE A 263 17.58 -0.49 -23.31
N HIS A 264 17.05 -1.71 -23.20
CA HIS A 264 17.73 -2.92 -23.70
C HIS A 264 17.73 -3.04 -25.24
N ILE A 265 16.72 -2.48 -25.91
CA ILE A 265 16.62 -2.54 -27.40
C ILE A 265 17.56 -1.52 -28.05
N SER A 266 17.81 -0.39 -27.43
CA SER A 266 18.72 0.65 -27.96
C SER A 266 20.21 0.32 -27.81
N GLU A 267 20.54 -0.67 -26.95
CA GLU A 267 21.90 -1.22 -26.83
C GLU A 267 21.85 -2.73 -27.07
N PRO A 268 22.13 -3.20 -28.29
CA PRO A 268 22.19 -4.63 -28.58
C PRO A 268 23.29 -5.24 -27.69
N THR A 269 22.88 -5.97 -26.65
CA THR A 269 23.79 -6.88 -25.96
C THR A 269 24.39 -7.78 -26.99
N ARG A 270 25.72 -7.77 -27.15
CA ARG A 270 26.45 -8.81 -27.87
C ARG A 270 26.00 -10.16 -27.30
N GLN A 271 25.12 -10.84 -28.02
CA GLN A 271 24.97 -12.27 -27.84
C GLN A 271 26.31 -12.86 -28.30
N GLU A 272 27.15 -13.23 -27.33
CA GLU A 272 28.19 -14.21 -27.62
C GLU A 272 27.47 -15.49 -27.99
N ALA A 273 27.50 -15.82 -29.27
CA ALA A 273 27.07 -17.12 -29.76
C ALA A 273 27.96 -18.18 -29.09
N ILE A 274 27.33 -19.07 -28.33
CA ILE A 274 27.93 -20.33 -27.90
C ILE A 274 27.63 -21.36 -29.00
#